data_a57812af19a4a39c511812f2dedcd20a
#
_entry.id   a57812af19a4a39c511812f2dedcd20a
#
_cell.length_a   1.000
_cell.length_b   1.000
_cell.length_c   1.000
_cell.angle_alpha   90.00
_cell.angle_beta   90.00
_cell.angle_gamma   90.00
#
_symmetry.space_group_name_H-M   'P 1'
#
loop_
_entity.id
_entity.type
_entity.pdbx_description
1 polymer ?
#
loop_
_entity_poly.entity_id
_entity_poly.type
_entity_poly.pdbx_seq_one_letter_code
_entity_poly.pdbx_strand_id
1 'polypeptide(L)'
;MPNRTPKQQPAPHAAKDAKDVERMRLEHDLITDSGIVPATKGRHAIYCLTVIGTIEGHSLAPDNQKSTKYEHVIPQLVDIEEDPAIEGLLVILNTVGGDVEAGLALAELISGVSKPSATLVLGGGHSIGLPLAVSARKSFIVPTATMTVHPVRHSGMVLGVPQTLRYFEQMQERIVSFVAGHSGISAKRFTQLMHNTGELVMDMGTVLGGEQAVEEGLIDAIGNLGDALRYLYAEIDAGKTGY
;
A
#
# COMPACT_ATOMS: atom_id res chain seq x y z
N MET A 1 -41.14 54.65 4.53
CA MET A 1 -39.72 54.38 4.27
C MET A 1 -39.29 53.23 5.16
N PRO A 2 -38.94 52.07 4.62
CA PRO A 2 -38.51 50.95 5.47
C PRO A 2 -37.03 51.09 5.84
N ASN A 3 -36.80 50.84 7.13
CA ASN A 3 -35.52 50.92 7.83
C ASN A 3 -34.58 49.79 7.31
N ARG A 4 -33.43 50.12 6.70
CA ARG A 4 -32.43 49.16 6.30
C ARG A 4 -31.50 48.86 7.46
N THR A 5 -31.57 47.65 7.96
CA THR A 5 -30.59 47.07 8.91
C THR A 5 -29.20 47.00 8.27
N PRO A 6 -28.12 47.40 8.96
CA PRO A 6 -26.77 47.33 8.42
C PRO A 6 -26.36 45.84 8.29
N LYS A 7 -25.83 45.46 7.11
CA LYS A 7 -25.17 44.19 6.88
C LYS A 7 -23.94 44.10 7.78
N GLN A 8 -23.90 43.12 8.67
CA GLN A 8 -22.69 42.75 9.39
C GLN A 8 -21.63 42.30 8.42
N GLN A 9 -20.49 42.98 8.42
CA GLN A 9 -19.29 42.52 7.74
C GLN A 9 -18.77 41.23 8.40
N PRO A 10 -18.31 40.23 7.63
CA PRO A 10 -17.68 39.05 8.22
C PRO A 10 -16.42 39.48 8.98
N ALA A 11 -16.20 38.89 10.15
CA ALA A 11 -15.03 39.13 10.97
C ALA A 11 -13.75 38.82 10.17
N PRO A 12 -12.66 39.59 10.34
CA PRO A 12 -11.41 39.34 9.66
C PRO A 12 -10.87 37.96 10.07
N HIS A 13 -10.53 37.12 9.08
CA HIS A 13 -9.76 35.92 9.33
C HIS A 13 -8.52 36.31 10.14
N ALA A 14 -8.37 35.71 11.34
CA ALA A 14 -7.17 35.90 12.15
C ALA A 14 -5.92 35.67 11.28
N ALA A 15 -5.04 36.66 11.24
CA ALA A 15 -3.77 36.55 10.54
C ALA A 15 -3.03 35.33 11.13
N LYS A 16 -2.75 34.32 10.31
CA LYS A 16 -1.95 33.18 10.70
C LYS A 16 -0.59 33.67 11.16
N ASP A 17 -0.15 33.21 12.33
CA ASP A 17 1.16 33.55 12.87
C ASP A 17 2.26 33.20 11.84
N ALA A 18 3.31 34.01 11.76
CA ALA A 18 4.43 33.78 10.82
C ALA A 18 5.03 32.38 10.96
N LYS A 19 5.04 31.84 12.19
CA LYS A 19 5.47 30.47 12.48
C LYS A 19 4.54 29.41 11.85
N ASP A 20 3.23 29.66 11.85
CA ASP A 20 2.27 28.75 11.22
C ASP A 20 2.40 28.75 9.69
N VAL A 21 2.69 29.89 9.09
CA VAL A 21 2.94 30.01 7.66
C VAL A 21 4.24 29.29 7.26
N GLU A 22 5.31 29.47 8.04
CA GLU A 22 6.60 28.80 7.83
C GLU A 22 6.46 27.26 7.96
N ARG A 23 5.77 26.78 9.00
CA ARG A 23 5.49 25.36 9.18
C ARG A 23 4.68 24.79 8.01
N MET A 24 3.64 25.46 7.55
CA MET A 24 2.85 25.03 6.38
C MET A 24 3.69 24.98 5.10
N ARG A 25 4.64 25.89 4.94
CA ARG A 25 5.56 25.89 3.80
C ARG A 25 6.51 24.72 3.85
N LEU A 26 7.14 24.44 5.00
CA LEU A 26 8.00 23.27 5.21
C LEU A 26 7.24 21.96 4.99
N GLU A 27 6.01 21.83 5.52
CA GLU A 27 5.14 20.68 5.29
C GLU A 27 4.82 20.53 3.78
N HIS A 28 4.54 21.62 3.07
CA HIS A 28 4.28 21.61 1.64
C HIS A 28 5.51 21.19 0.83
N ASP A 29 6.69 21.74 1.14
CA ASP A 29 7.95 21.41 0.47
C ASP A 29 8.30 19.92 0.71
N LEU A 30 8.10 19.41 1.93
CA LEU A 30 8.30 18.00 2.24
C LEU A 30 7.39 17.09 1.40
N ILE A 31 6.11 17.45 1.25
CA ILE A 31 5.15 16.70 0.42
C ILE A 31 5.59 16.74 -1.05
N THR A 32 6.00 17.91 -1.53
CA THR A 32 6.36 18.10 -2.93
C THR A 32 7.64 17.36 -3.30
N ASP A 33 8.64 17.39 -2.41
CA ASP A 33 9.97 16.84 -2.69
C ASP A 33 10.08 15.34 -2.40
N SER A 34 9.42 14.85 -1.34
CA SER A 34 9.54 13.47 -0.88
C SER A 34 8.26 12.65 -1.00
N GLY A 35 7.10 13.28 -1.18
CA GLY A 35 5.79 12.61 -1.14
C GLY A 35 5.39 12.14 0.27
N ILE A 36 6.17 12.48 1.30
CA ILE A 36 5.87 12.13 2.68
C ILE A 36 4.88 13.15 3.25
N VAL A 37 3.72 12.69 3.66
CA VAL A 37 2.71 13.50 4.35
C VAL A 37 2.73 13.08 5.81
N PRO A 38 2.99 14.01 6.76
CA PRO A 38 2.67 13.75 8.16
C PRO A 38 1.20 13.33 8.27
N ALA A 39 0.86 12.51 9.25
CA ALA A 39 -0.50 12.01 9.42
C ALA A 39 -1.55 13.12 9.21
N THR A 40 -2.60 12.81 8.47
CA THR A 40 -3.62 13.79 8.06
C THR A 40 -4.27 14.43 9.29
N LYS A 41 -4.51 15.74 9.25
CA LYS A 41 -5.25 16.47 10.29
C LYS A 41 -6.77 16.46 10.02
N GLY A 42 -7.30 15.28 9.61
CA GLY A 42 -8.71 15.05 9.40
C GLY A 42 -9.45 14.71 10.71
N ARG A 43 -10.52 13.92 10.59
CA ARG A 43 -11.27 13.39 11.77
C ARG A 43 -10.38 12.49 12.64
N HIS A 44 -9.47 11.73 11.99
CA HIS A 44 -8.46 10.88 12.59
C HIS A 44 -7.11 11.12 11.94
N ALA A 45 -6.04 10.86 12.65
CA ALA A 45 -4.68 10.98 12.16
C ALA A 45 -4.28 9.69 11.41
N ILE A 46 -4.48 9.69 10.09
CA ILE A 46 -4.12 8.58 9.21
C ILE A 46 -2.76 8.84 8.55
N TYR A 47 -1.83 7.93 8.73
CA TYR A 47 -0.58 7.96 7.98
C TYR A 47 -0.79 7.33 6.59
N CYS A 48 -0.38 8.04 5.54
CA CYS A 48 -0.46 7.55 4.16
C CYS A 48 0.92 7.12 3.69
N LEU A 49 1.13 5.81 3.61
CA LEU A 49 2.34 5.21 3.06
C LEU A 49 2.13 4.89 1.58
N THR A 50 3.06 5.28 0.71
CA THR A 50 2.97 5.01 -0.72
C THR A 50 4.03 4.03 -1.17
N VAL A 51 3.63 3.01 -1.97
CA VAL A 51 4.53 2.06 -2.63
C VAL A 51 4.33 2.21 -4.14
N ILE A 52 5.25 2.93 -4.78
CA ILE A 52 5.12 3.34 -6.18
C ILE A 52 6.37 2.92 -6.97
N GLY A 53 6.14 2.39 -8.18
CA GLY A 53 7.21 1.94 -9.07
C GLY A 53 7.78 0.58 -8.68
N THR A 54 9.08 0.40 -8.85
CA THR A 54 9.76 -0.86 -8.50
C THR A 54 10.08 -0.90 -7.00
N ILE A 55 9.86 -2.05 -6.37
CA ILE A 55 10.31 -2.28 -4.99
C ILE A 55 11.82 -2.59 -5.05
N GLU A 56 12.60 -1.64 -4.55
CA GLU A 56 14.05 -1.71 -4.52
C GLU A 56 14.49 -2.42 -3.25
N GLY A 57 15.36 -3.43 -3.43
CA GLY A 57 15.89 -4.24 -2.34
C GLY A 57 17.40 -4.02 -2.14
N HIS A 58 18.19 -5.10 -2.20
CA HIS A 58 19.62 -5.05 -1.98
C HIS A 58 20.43 -4.49 -3.15
N SER A 59 19.80 -4.27 -4.30
CA SER A 59 20.41 -3.66 -5.49
C SER A 59 19.74 -2.33 -5.78
N LEU A 60 20.53 -1.31 -6.10
CA LEU A 60 20.02 0.01 -6.47
C LEU A 60 19.32 -0.05 -7.83
N ALA A 61 18.14 0.54 -7.93
CA ALA A 61 17.49 0.78 -9.21
C ALA A 61 18.26 1.87 -10.00
N PRO A 62 18.19 1.84 -11.35
CA PRO A 62 18.72 2.93 -12.16
C PRO A 62 18.08 4.28 -11.81
N ASP A 63 18.85 5.37 -11.86
CA ASP A 63 18.41 6.74 -11.48
C ASP A 63 17.19 7.24 -12.27
N ASN A 64 16.95 6.69 -13.46
CA ASN A 64 15.79 7.01 -14.30
C ASN A 64 14.56 6.15 -14.02
N GLN A 65 14.59 5.26 -13.03
CA GLN A 65 13.50 4.38 -12.66
C GLN A 65 12.83 4.85 -11.36
N LYS A 66 11.51 4.98 -11.37
CA LYS A 66 10.74 5.19 -10.15
C LYS A 66 10.82 3.95 -9.27
N SER A 67 11.24 4.12 -8.02
CA SER A 67 11.35 3.02 -7.05
C SER A 67 10.86 3.41 -5.67
N THR A 68 10.44 2.42 -4.90
CA THR A 68 10.21 2.50 -3.45
C THR A 68 11.34 1.73 -2.78
N LYS A 69 12.14 2.43 -1.98
CA LYS A 69 13.28 1.87 -1.23
C LYS A 69 12.80 1.30 0.09
N TYR A 70 12.92 0.00 0.26
CA TYR A 70 12.40 -0.68 1.45
C TYR A 70 13.05 -0.18 2.74
N GLU A 71 14.35 0.16 2.71
CA GLU A 71 15.08 0.72 3.85
C GLU A 71 14.58 2.12 4.28
N HIS A 72 13.87 2.84 3.40
CA HIS A 72 13.20 4.09 3.73
C HIS A 72 11.79 3.88 4.30
N VAL A 73 11.17 2.76 3.95
CA VAL A 73 9.81 2.42 4.41
C VAL A 73 9.84 1.80 5.82
N ILE A 74 10.85 0.98 6.12
CA ILE A 74 10.98 0.31 7.43
C ILE A 74 10.91 1.30 8.60
N PRO A 75 11.73 2.37 8.67
CA PRO A 75 11.66 3.31 9.79
C PRO A 75 10.32 4.05 9.86
N GLN A 76 9.65 4.29 8.73
CA GLN A 76 8.30 4.87 8.73
C GLN A 76 7.29 3.92 9.38
N LEU A 77 7.35 2.61 9.10
CA LEU A 77 6.47 1.62 9.72
C LEU A 77 6.70 1.50 11.23
N VAL A 78 7.96 1.60 11.67
CA VAL A 78 8.29 1.65 13.10
C VAL A 78 7.71 2.92 13.76
N ASP A 79 7.87 4.08 13.13
CA ASP A 79 7.32 5.33 13.62
C ASP A 79 5.78 5.30 13.69
N ILE A 80 5.13 4.74 12.65
CA ILE A 80 3.67 4.53 12.63
C ILE A 80 3.22 3.67 13.82
N GLU A 81 3.93 2.62 14.14
CA GLU A 81 3.56 1.74 15.26
C GLU A 81 3.75 2.44 16.60
N GLU A 82 4.87 3.14 16.81
CA GLU A 82 5.26 3.72 18.09
C GLU A 82 4.59 5.09 18.39
N ASP A 83 4.29 5.93 17.37
CA ASP A 83 3.73 7.26 17.60
C ASP A 83 2.23 7.18 17.99
N PRO A 84 1.86 7.50 19.25
CA PRO A 84 0.46 7.47 19.68
C PRO A 84 -0.43 8.51 18.99
N ALA A 85 0.16 9.51 18.33
CA ALA A 85 -0.59 10.49 17.54
C ALA A 85 -1.10 9.93 16.21
N ILE A 86 -0.52 8.84 15.69
CA ILE A 86 -0.97 8.16 14.49
C ILE A 86 -2.03 7.13 14.89
N GLU A 87 -3.24 7.26 14.34
CA GLU A 87 -4.38 6.42 14.69
C GLU A 87 -4.64 5.28 13.69
N GLY A 88 -4.12 5.39 12.47
CA GLY A 88 -4.29 4.37 11.43
C GLY A 88 -3.33 4.51 10.27
N LEU A 89 -3.21 3.44 9.49
CA LEU A 89 -2.32 3.31 8.34
C LEU A 89 -3.12 3.07 7.06
N LEU A 90 -2.89 3.90 6.04
CA LEU A 90 -3.34 3.67 4.67
C LEU A 90 -2.12 3.44 3.78
N VAL A 91 -2.03 2.26 3.16
CA VAL A 91 -0.98 1.93 2.18
C VAL A 91 -1.55 2.06 0.77
N ILE A 92 -1.01 2.96 -0.02
CA ILE A 92 -1.40 3.16 -1.43
C ILE A 92 -0.38 2.47 -2.33
N LEU A 93 -0.88 1.62 -3.24
CA LEU A 93 -0.07 0.79 -4.11
C LEU A 93 -0.27 1.15 -5.58
N ASN A 94 0.85 1.40 -6.28
CA ASN A 94 0.95 1.43 -7.73
C ASN A 94 2.34 0.93 -8.13
N THR A 95 2.54 -0.39 -8.04
CA THR A 95 3.85 -1.03 -8.19
C THR A 95 3.83 -2.11 -9.26
N VAL A 96 4.95 -2.22 -9.95
CA VAL A 96 5.24 -3.30 -10.90
C VAL A 96 5.86 -4.54 -10.22
N GLY A 97 6.05 -4.48 -8.90
CA GLY A 97 6.80 -5.48 -8.14
C GLY A 97 8.27 -5.10 -8.00
N GLY A 98 9.13 -6.06 -7.80
CA GLY A 98 10.58 -5.83 -7.63
C GLY A 98 11.26 -6.92 -6.82
N ASP A 99 12.12 -6.54 -5.88
CA ASP A 99 12.86 -7.46 -5.02
C ASP A 99 11.92 -8.23 -4.08
N VAL A 100 12.02 -9.56 -4.13
CA VAL A 100 11.10 -10.45 -3.40
C VAL A 100 11.32 -10.38 -1.89
N GLU A 101 12.57 -10.36 -1.45
CA GLU A 101 12.89 -10.32 0.00
C GLU A 101 12.47 -8.97 0.61
N ALA A 102 12.72 -7.87 -0.09
CA ALA A 102 12.27 -6.55 0.33
C ALA A 102 10.74 -6.45 0.38
N GLY A 103 10.04 -6.95 -0.65
CA GLY A 103 8.58 -6.92 -0.69
C GLY A 103 7.94 -7.77 0.39
N LEU A 104 8.45 -8.98 0.66
CA LEU A 104 7.97 -9.81 1.77
C LEU A 104 8.27 -9.17 3.13
N ALA A 105 9.46 -8.58 3.32
CA ALA A 105 9.78 -7.89 4.58
C ALA A 105 8.82 -6.74 4.86
N LEU A 106 8.48 -5.93 3.85
CA LEU A 106 7.50 -4.86 4.01
C LEU A 106 6.08 -5.41 4.27
N ALA A 107 5.70 -6.48 3.58
CA ALA A 107 4.38 -7.10 3.78
C ALA A 107 4.22 -7.64 5.21
N GLU A 108 5.25 -8.31 5.75
CA GLU A 108 5.27 -8.79 7.15
C GLU A 108 5.19 -7.62 8.14
N LEU A 109 5.93 -6.54 7.91
CA LEU A 109 5.88 -5.36 8.78
C LEU A 109 4.49 -4.70 8.77
N ILE A 110 3.89 -4.54 7.58
CA ILE A 110 2.54 -3.95 7.47
C ILE A 110 1.50 -4.84 8.16
N SER A 111 1.60 -6.17 8.00
CA SER A 111 0.66 -7.11 8.64
C SER A 111 0.80 -7.12 10.16
N GLY A 112 2.00 -6.79 10.67
CA GLY A 112 2.29 -6.69 12.11
C GLY A 112 1.85 -5.38 12.76
N VAL A 113 1.41 -4.36 12.00
CA VAL A 113 0.95 -3.08 12.57
C VAL A 113 -0.29 -3.31 13.43
N SER A 114 -0.23 -2.87 14.69
CA SER A 114 -1.32 -3.06 15.67
C SER A 114 -2.52 -2.14 15.39
N LYS A 115 -2.28 -1.02 14.74
CA LYS A 115 -3.29 0.01 14.41
C LYS A 115 -4.22 -0.41 13.27
N PRO A 116 -5.43 0.14 13.16
CA PRO A 116 -6.28 0.00 11.99
C PRO A 116 -5.51 0.29 10.70
N SER A 117 -5.54 -0.65 9.78
CA SER A 117 -4.76 -0.55 8.54
C SER A 117 -5.59 -0.96 7.32
N ALA A 118 -5.36 -0.29 6.20
CA ALA A 118 -5.97 -0.61 4.92
C ALA A 118 -4.94 -0.47 3.79
N THR A 119 -5.07 -1.32 2.76
CA THR A 119 -4.36 -1.15 1.49
C THR A 119 -5.33 -0.67 0.41
N LEU A 120 -4.82 0.08 -0.54
CA LEU A 120 -5.56 0.55 -1.71
C LEU A 120 -4.69 0.41 -2.97
N VAL A 121 -5.07 -0.49 -3.88
CA VAL A 121 -4.45 -0.66 -5.19
C VAL A 121 -5.08 0.30 -6.18
N LEU A 122 -4.31 1.29 -6.68
CA LEU A 122 -4.79 2.33 -7.59
C LEU A 122 -4.50 2.07 -9.07
N GLY A 123 -3.34 1.49 -9.40
CA GLY A 123 -2.94 1.21 -10.77
C GLY A 123 -2.49 -0.23 -10.93
N GLY A 124 -1.30 -0.54 -10.42
CA GLY A 124 -0.74 -1.90 -10.43
C GLY A 124 -0.46 -2.42 -9.04
N GLY A 125 -0.82 -3.69 -8.80
CA GLY A 125 -0.38 -4.46 -7.64
C GLY A 125 0.29 -5.75 -8.13
N HIS A 126 1.40 -5.60 -8.91
CA HIS A 126 1.95 -6.72 -9.68
C HIS A 126 3.04 -7.47 -8.92
N SER A 127 3.16 -8.80 -9.18
CA SER A 127 4.28 -9.62 -8.70
C SER A 127 4.40 -9.57 -7.18
N ILE A 128 5.54 -9.16 -6.62
CA ILE A 128 5.73 -9.03 -5.16
C ILE A 128 4.90 -7.88 -4.53
N GLY A 129 4.21 -7.09 -5.34
CA GLY A 129 3.16 -6.18 -4.88
C GLY A 129 1.91 -6.89 -4.37
N LEU A 130 1.70 -8.17 -4.72
CA LEU A 130 0.56 -8.97 -4.27
C LEU A 130 0.55 -9.17 -2.74
N PRO A 131 1.63 -9.66 -2.10
CA PRO A 131 1.71 -9.72 -0.65
C PRO A 131 1.45 -8.37 0.02
N LEU A 132 2.01 -7.28 -0.52
CA LEU A 132 1.78 -5.93 0.01
C LEU A 132 0.30 -5.52 -0.08
N ALA A 133 -0.39 -5.87 -1.17
CA ALA A 133 -1.79 -5.54 -1.35
C ALA A 133 -2.71 -6.21 -0.32
N VAL A 134 -2.33 -7.39 0.18
CA VAL A 134 -3.13 -8.17 1.14
C VAL A 134 -2.62 -8.07 2.59
N SER A 135 -1.57 -7.28 2.84
CA SER A 135 -0.89 -7.25 4.15
C SER A 135 -1.64 -6.47 5.24
N ALA A 136 -2.52 -5.53 4.89
CA ALA A 136 -3.30 -4.78 5.87
C ALA A 136 -4.56 -5.53 6.31
N ARG A 137 -5.22 -5.04 7.37
CA ARG A 137 -6.47 -5.64 7.88
C ARG A 137 -7.63 -5.61 6.88
N LYS A 138 -7.60 -4.66 5.94
CA LYS A 138 -8.57 -4.54 4.86
C LYS A 138 -7.89 -4.12 3.57
N SER A 139 -8.22 -4.80 2.48
CA SER A 139 -7.68 -4.50 1.16
C SER A 139 -8.76 -3.96 0.21
N PHE A 140 -8.40 -2.92 -0.54
CA PHE A 140 -9.24 -2.31 -1.56
C PHE A 140 -8.51 -2.24 -2.89
N ILE A 141 -9.26 -2.32 -3.97
CA ILE A 141 -8.78 -2.11 -5.33
C ILE A 141 -9.77 -1.26 -6.13
N VAL A 142 -9.28 -0.32 -6.93
CA VAL A 142 -10.15 0.43 -7.84
C VAL A 142 -10.48 -0.41 -9.08
N PRO A 143 -11.65 -0.21 -9.75
CA PRO A 143 -12.06 -1.04 -10.89
C PRO A 143 -11.06 -1.05 -12.05
N THR A 144 -10.31 0.04 -12.24
CA THR A 144 -9.34 0.19 -13.35
C THR A 144 -7.95 -0.36 -13.04
N ALA A 145 -7.70 -0.77 -11.81
CA ALA A 145 -6.42 -1.36 -11.41
C ALA A 145 -6.30 -2.81 -11.86
N THR A 146 -5.06 -3.27 -11.96
CA THR A 146 -4.74 -4.65 -12.35
C THR A 146 -3.72 -5.27 -11.40
N MET A 147 -3.77 -6.59 -11.29
CA MET A 147 -2.83 -7.38 -10.50
C MET A 147 -2.29 -8.51 -11.35
N THR A 148 -0.97 -8.69 -11.39
CA THR A 148 -0.35 -9.78 -12.15
C THR A 148 0.22 -10.82 -11.21
N VAL A 149 -0.34 -12.02 -11.28
CA VAL A 149 0.08 -13.20 -10.54
C VAL A 149 0.99 -14.03 -11.47
N HIS A 150 2.24 -14.24 -11.09
CA HIS A 150 3.20 -15.05 -11.87
C HIS A 150 4.23 -15.71 -10.95
N PRO A 151 4.94 -16.78 -11.40
CA PRO A 151 6.01 -17.41 -10.63
C PRO A 151 7.18 -16.46 -10.39
N VAL A 152 7.99 -16.77 -9.38
CA VAL A 152 9.28 -16.08 -9.18
C VAL A 152 10.13 -16.22 -10.40
N ARG A 153 10.69 -15.10 -10.86
CA ARG A 153 11.56 -15.03 -12.04
C ARG A 153 12.98 -14.67 -11.63
N HIS A 154 13.94 -15.28 -12.27
CA HIS A 154 15.35 -14.95 -12.11
C HIS A 154 16.00 -14.76 -13.46
N SER A 155 16.84 -13.74 -13.58
CA SER A 155 17.72 -13.56 -14.74
C SER A 155 19.18 -13.49 -14.25
N GLY A 156 20.05 -14.28 -14.86
CA GLY A 156 21.46 -14.31 -14.51
C GLY A 156 22.08 -15.69 -14.58
N MET A 157 23.34 -15.80 -14.11
CA MET A 157 24.04 -17.06 -14.06
C MET A 157 23.53 -17.91 -12.90
N VAL A 158 23.24 -19.18 -13.16
CA VAL A 158 22.83 -20.16 -12.15
C VAL A 158 24.00 -21.08 -11.84
N LEU A 159 24.45 -21.07 -10.60
CA LEU A 159 25.46 -22.01 -10.07
C LEU A 159 24.75 -22.96 -9.10
N GLY A 160 25.05 -24.27 -9.21
CA GLY A 160 24.43 -25.27 -8.35
C GLY A 160 22.94 -25.45 -8.62
N VAL A 161 22.58 -25.92 -9.81
CA VAL A 161 21.19 -25.99 -10.30
C VAL A 161 20.19 -26.59 -9.32
N PRO A 162 20.44 -27.73 -8.63
CA PRO A 162 19.45 -28.29 -7.69
C PRO A 162 19.23 -27.41 -6.46
N GLN A 163 20.27 -26.74 -5.96
CA GLN A 163 20.18 -25.84 -4.81
C GLN A 163 19.42 -24.58 -5.16
N THR A 164 19.70 -24.01 -6.32
CA THR A 164 19.03 -22.82 -6.84
C THR A 164 17.55 -23.08 -7.10
N LEU A 165 17.20 -24.23 -7.68
CA LEU A 165 15.81 -24.61 -7.89
C LEU A 165 15.05 -24.68 -6.54
N ARG A 166 15.58 -25.39 -5.54
CA ARG A 166 14.98 -25.46 -4.21
C ARG A 166 14.83 -24.10 -3.55
N TYR A 167 15.79 -23.22 -3.71
CA TYR A 167 15.71 -21.86 -3.18
C TYR A 167 14.54 -21.07 -3.80
N PHE A 168 14.34 -21.14 -5.11
CA PHE A 168 13.22 -20.48 -5.77
C PHE A 168 11.87 -21.12 -5.44
N GLU A 169 11.81 -22.43 -5.29
CA GLU A 169 10.61 -23.13 -4.82
C GLU A 169 10.20 -22.66 -3.43
N GLN A 170 11.15 -22.59 -2.48
CA GLN A 170 10.90 -22.10 -1.13
C GLN A 170 10.48 -20.63 -1.13
N MET A 171 11.10 -19.78 -1.95
CA MET A 171 10.72 -18.37 -2.09
C MET A 171 9.28 -18.25 -2.61
N GLN A 172 8.90 -19.04 -3.60
CA GLN A 172 7.55 -19.06 -4.13
C GLN A 172 6.53 -19.58 -3.10
N GLU A 173 6.87 -20.62 -2.34
CA GLU A 173 6.04 -21.13 -1.25
C GLU A 173 5.78 -20.09 -0.17
N ARG A 174 6.78 -19.26 0.18
CA ARG A 174 6.62 -18.14 1.13
C ARG A 174 5.60 -17.13 0.61
N ILE A 175 5.68 -16.75 -0.66
CA ILE A 175 4.71 -15.83 -1.30
C ILE A 175 3.30 -16.42 -1.28
N VAL A 176 3.15 -17.68 -1.70
CA VAL A 176 1.86 -18.37 -1.74
C VAL A 176 1.25 -18.46 -0.34
N SER A 177 2.06 -18.83 0.66
CA SER A 177 1.63 -18.97 2.06
C SER A 177 1.19 -17.63 2.64
N PHE A 178 1.96 -16.57 2.40
CA PHE A 178 1.63 -15.22 2.88
C PHE A 178 0.31 -14.74 2.26
N VAL A 179 0.17 -14.81 0.93
CA VAL A 179 -1.04 -14.34 0.25
C VAL A 179 -2.26 -15.12 0.68
N ALA A 180 -2.17 -16.47 0.74
CA ALA A 180 -3.29 -17.30 1.18
C ALA A 180 -3.65 -17.12 2.66
N GLY A 181 -2.68 -16.73 3.50
CA GLY A 181 -2.89 -16.45 4.92
C GLY A 181 -3.52 -15.08 5.20
N HIS A 182 -3.43 -14.15 4.26
CA HIS A 182 -3.86 -12.75 4.42
C HIS A 182 -4.99 -12.35 3.45
N SER A 183 -5.61 -13.32 2.75
CA SER A 183 -6.70 -13.07 1.81
C SER A 183 -7.68 -14.25 1.78
N GLY A 184 -8.77 -14.12 1.05
CA GLY A 184 -9.76 -15.18 0.87
C GLY A 184 -9.38 -16.22 -0.19
N ILE A 185 -8.32 -16.01 -0.98
CA ILE A 185 -7.91 -16.95 -2.02
C ILE A 185 -7.20 -18.16 -1.41
N SER A 186 -7.53 -19.37 -1.88
CA SER A 186 -6.79 -20.55 -1.43
C SER A 186 -5.39 -20.64 -2.05
N ALA A 187 -4.41 -21.20 -1.33
CA ALA A 187 -3.06 -21.45 -1.86
C ALA A 187 -3.08 -22.22 -3.19
N LYS A 188 -3.99 -23.22 -3.31
CA LYS A 188 -4.18 -23.98 -4.54
C LYS A 188 -4.62 -23.10 -5.70
N ARG A 189 -5.63 -22.23 -5.47
CA ARG A 189 -6.14 -21.35 -6.53
C ARG A 189 -5.11 -20.31 -6.94
N PHE A 190 -4.42 -19.70 -5.97
CA PHE A 190 -3.35 -18.75 -6.24
C PHE A 190 -2.22 -19.37 -7.07
N THR A 191 -1.81 -20.61 -6.74
CA THR A 191 -0.82 -21.36 -7.51
C THR A 191 -1.31 -21.68 -8.93
N GLN A 192 -2.60 -21.98 -9.13
CA GLN A 192 -3.17 -22.18 -10.48
C GLN A 192 -3.11 -20.91 -11.32
N LEU A 193 -3.47 -19.74 -10.74
CA LEU A 193 -3.35 -18.45 -11.43
C LEU A 193 -1.89 -18.14 -11.81
N MET A 194 -0.95 -18.49 -10.92
CA MET A 194 0.48 -18.28 -11.10
C MET A 194 1.03 -19.09 -12.29
N HIS A 195 0.55 -20.31 -12.50
CA HIS A 195 1.03 -21.20 -13.57
C HIS A 195 0.11 -21.24 -14.81
N ASN A 196 -0.80 -20.29 -14.95
CA ASN A 196 -1.65 -20.20 -16.14
C ASN A 196 -0.81 -19.86 -17.38
N THR A 197 -0.98 -20.64 -18.45
CA THR A 197 -0.30 -20.44 -19.75
C THR A 197 -1.25 -19.96 -20.84
N GLY A 198 -2.52 -19.73 -20.51
CA GLY A 198 -3.54 -19.29 -21.45
C GLY A 198 -3.54 -17.80 -21.75
N GLU A 199 -2.83 -17.00 -20.95
CA GLU A 199 -2.73 -15.55 -21.09
C GLU A 199 -1.32 -15.11 -21.52
N LEU A 200 -1.26 -14.00 -22.26
CA LEU A 200 0.02 -13.42 -22.71
C LEU A 200 0.65 -12.58 -21.60
N VAL A 201 1.16 -13.22 -20.56
CA VAL A 201 1.92 -12.58 -19.47
C VAL A 201 3.38 -12.99 -19.57
N MET A 202 4.08 -12.45 -20.55
CA MET A 202 5.47 -12.74 -20.89
C MET A 202 5.72 -14.23 -21.17
N ASP A 203 5.50 -15.13 -20.21
CA ASP A 203 5.69 -16.58 -20.30
C ASP A 203 4.51 -17.37 -19.68
N MET A 204 4.18 -17.08 -18.43
CA MET A 204 3.05 -17.66 -17.72
C MET A 204 2.58 -16.73 -16.59
N GLY A 205 1.36 -16.92 -16.16
CA GLY A 205 0.71 -16.13 -15.10
C GLY A 205 -0.68 -15.67 -15.52
N THR A 206 -1.28 -14.83 -14.67
CA THR A 206 -2.62 -14.28 -14.88
C THR A 206 -2.63 -12.80 -14.55
N VAL A 207 -3.27 -12.00 -15.39
CA VAL A 207 -3.61 -10.59 -15.09
C VAL A 207 -5.05 -10.54 -14.64
N LEU A 208 -5.30 -10.08 -13.42
CA LEU A 208 -6.62 -9.87 -12.85
C LEU A 208 -6.95 -8.38 -12.91
N GLY A 209 -8.11 -8.02 -13.44
CA GLY A 209 -8.73 -6.72 -13.24
C GLY A 209 -9.25 -6.57 -11.81
N GLY A 210 -9.61 -5.34 -11.40
CA GLY A 210 -10.05 -5.09 -10.03
C GLY A 210 -11.21 -5.99 -9.57
N GLU A 211 -12.24 -6.14 -10.39
CA GLU A 211 -13.39 -7.00 -10.08
C GLU A 211 -12.98 -8.47 -9.96
N GLN A 212 -12.16 -8.96 -10.88
CA GLN A 212 -11.65 -10.34 -10.85
C GLN A 212 -10.78 -10.61 -9.61
N ALA A 213 -9.98 -9.63 -9.17
CA ALA A 213 -9.18 -9.78 -7.96
C ALA A 213 -10.05 -9.96 -6.70
N VAL A 214 -11.22 -9.32 -6.68
CA VAL A 214 -12.21 -9.49 -5.59
C VAL A 214 -12.96 -10.82 -5.73
N GLU A 215 -13.39 -11.19 -6.93
CA GLU A 215 -14.08 -12.46 -7.20
C GLU A 215 -13.21 -13.68 -6.85
N GLU A 216 -11.91 -13.61 -7.11
CA GLU A 216 -10.94 -14.65 -6.73
C GLU A 216 -10.64 -14.66 -5.22
N GLY A 217 -11.14 -13.70 -4.46
CA GLY A 217 -10.86 -13.53 -3.04
C GLY A 217 -9.44 -13.06 -2.73
N LEU A 218 -8.73 -12.52 -3.72
CA LEU A 218 -7.38 -11.96 -3.54
C LEU A 218 -7.45 -10.61 -2.82
N ILE A 219 -8.42 -9.76 -3.17
CA ILE A 219 -8.68 -8.47 -2.53
C ILE A 219 -10.09 -8.48 -1.92
N ASP A 220 -10.27 -7.83 -0.79
CA ASP A 220 -11.53 -7.87 -0.04
C ASP A 220 -12.68 -7.12 -0.71
N ALA A 221 -12.40 -5.99 -1.37
CA ALA A 221 -13.46 -5.16 -1.94
C ALA A 221 -12.99 -4.23 -3.06
N ILE A 222 -13.88 -3.97 -4.00
CA ILE A 222 -13.77 -2.80 -4.86
C ILE A 222 -14.00 -1.56 -4.00
N GLY A 223 -13.11 -0.58 -4.13
CA GLY A 223 -13.23 0.67 -3.39
C GLY A 223 -12.22 1.71 -3.83
N ASN A 224 -12.49 2.95 -3.46
CA ASN A 224 -11.64 4.11 -3.72
C ASN A 224 -11.08 4.68 -2.42
N LEU A 225 -10.35 5.80 -2.49
CA LEU A 225 -9.76 6.47 -1.33
C LEU A 225 -10.79 6.77 -0.23
N GLY A 226 -12.00 7.23 -0.61
CA GLY A 226 -13.06 7.53 0.35
C GLY A 226 -13.58 6.29 1.08
N ASP A 227 -13.61 5.13 0.39
CA ASP A 227 -14.00 3.86 1.00
C ASP A 227 -12.96 3.38 2.01
N ALA A 228 -11.69 3.44 1.66
CA ALA A 228 -10.59 3.08 2.55
C ALA A 228 -10.54 3.98 3.80
N LEU A 229 -10.70 5.29 3.63
CA LEU A 229 -10.75 6.22 4.77
C LEU A 229 -11.98 5.99 5.67
N ARG A 230 -13.16 5.72 5.09
CA ARG A 230 -14.37 5.38 5.88
C ARG A 230 -14.18 4.13 6.70
N TYR A 231 -13.57 3.09 6.12
CA TYR A 231 -13.23 1.87 6.84
C TYR A 231 -12.30 2.18 8.03
N LEU A 232 -11.18 2.88 7.79
CA LEU A 232 -10.23 3.23 8.85
C LEU A 232 -10.89 4.04 9.97
N TYR A 233 -11.73 5.02 9.63
CA TYR A 233 -12.43 5.83 10.63
C TYR A 233 -13.39 4.97 11.48
N ALA A 234 -14.10 4.04 10.86
CA ALA A 234 -15.01 3.13 11.57
C ALA A 234 -14.26 2.21 12.54
N GLU A 235 -13.11 1.66 12.13
CA GLU A 235 -12.28 0.80 12.97
C GLU A 235 -11.68 1.57 14.17
N ILE A 236 -11.19 2.78 13.93
CA ILE A 236 -10.65 3.64 14.99
C ILE A 236 -11.73 4.00 16.00
N ASP A 237 -12.93 4.38 15.53
CA ASP A 237 -14.06 4.71 16.43
C ASP A 237 -14.52 3.49 17.23
N ALA A 238 -14.57 2.31 16.62
CA ALA A 238 -14.93 1.05 17.29
C ALA A 238 -13.91 0.69 18.39
N GLY A 239 -12.61 0.87 18.12
CA GLY A 239 -11.55 0.65 19.12
C GLY A 239 -11.60 1.59 20.31
N LYS A 240 -12.11 2.82 20.15
CA LYS A 240 -12.28 3.79 21.25
C LYS A 240 -13.49 3.49 22.17
N THR A 241 -14.45 2.71 21.71
CA THR A 241 -15.64 2.34 22.48
C THR A 241 -15.49 1.04 23.28
N GLY A 242 -14.36 0.34 23.13
CA GLY A 242 -14.08 -0.95 23.75
C GLY A 242 -13.29 -0.88 25.08
N TYR A 243 -13.12 0.32 25.67
CA TYR A 243 -12.49 0.51 26.99
C TYR A 243 -13.46 1.06 28.01
#